data_8f2ed468a7e6c5a907a3c3e168b43992
#
_entry.id   8f2ed468a7e6c5a907a3c3e168b43992
#
_cell.length_a   1.000
_cell.length_b   1.000
_cell.length_c   1.000
_cell.angle_alpha   90.00
_cell.angle_beta   90.00
_cell.angle_gamma   90.00
#
_symmetry.space_group_name_H-M   'P 1'
#
loop_
_entity.id
_entity.type
_entity.pdbx_description
1 polymer ?
#
loop_
_entity_poly.entity_id
_entity_poly.type
_entity_poly.pdbx_seq_one_letter_code
_entity_poly.pdbx_strand_id
1 'polypeptide(L)'
;RFVLTERSNVLPVLIDAGLTKQDCLDRLYAEGILPPRVYAEGYPNANCIGCVKATSPTYWNHVRQTRPAVFDARADQSRRLGCRLVRFRGQRIFLDELPEDAVGRPMQKLRMPERGIHCEEDFD
;
A
#
# COMPACT_ATOMS: atom_id res chain seq x y z
N ARG A 1 12.19 3.18 -15.10
CA ARG A 1 11.99 4.08 -16.25
C ARG A 1 11.93 5.55 -15.81
N PHE A 2 11.17 5.88 -14.78
CA PHE A 2 11.06 7.23 -14.22
C PHE A 2 12.42 7.83 -13.79
N VAL A 3 13.21 7.06 -13.05
CA VAL A 3 14.53 7.48 -12.53
C VAL A 3 15.51 7.86 -13.63
N LEU A 4 15.53 7.10 -14.72
CA LEU A 4 16.46 7.32 -15.85
C LEU A 4 16.07 8.50 -16.73
N THR A 5 14.79 8.90 -16.74
CA THR A 5 14.29 9.98 -17.60
C THR A 5 14.19 11.33 -16.89
N GLU A 6 14.06 11.34 -15.56
CA GLU A 6 13.76 12.58 -14.83
C GLU A 6 14.85 13.04 -13.85
N ARG A 7 15.81 12.15 -13.53
CA ARG A 7 16.90 12.47 -12.60
C ARG A 7 18.25 11.94 -13.11
N SER A 8 19.03 12.81 -13.70
CA SER A 8 20.37 12.47 -14.22
C SER A 8 21.42 12.16 -13.15
N ASN A 9 21.14 12.49 -11.89
CA ASN A 9 22.03 12.29 -10.75
C ASN A 9 21.72 11.03 -9.91
N VAL A 10 20.88 10.12 -10.43
CA VAL A 10 20.53 8.87 -9.75
C VAL A 10 21.13 7.68 -10.47
N LEU A 11 21.84 6.83 -9.72
CA LEU A 11 22.37 5.56 -10.22
C LEU A 11 21.42 4.42 -9.85
N PRO A 12 20.88 3.67 -10.83
CA PRO A 12 19.92 2.59 -10.58
C PRO A 12 20.64 1.28 -10.19
N VAL A 13 21.48 1.29 -9.16
CA VAL A 13 22.41 0.20 -8.80
C VAL A 13 21.74 -1.17 -8.62
N LEU A 14 20.50 -1.22 -8.11
CA LEU A 14 19.78 -2.49 -7.94
C LEU A 14 19.27 -3.03 -9.28
N ILE A 15 18.86 -2.14 -10.19
CA ILE A 15 18.43 -2.52 -11.54
C ILE A 15 19.64 -3.02 -12.34
N ASP A 16 20.76 -2.32 -12.28
CA ASP A 16 22.00 -2.68 -12.97
C ASP A 16 22.56 -4.02 -12.47
N ALA A 17 22.37 -4.32 -11.17
CA ALA A 17 22.70 -5.60 -10.57
C ALA A 17 21.66 -6.70 -10.84
N GLY A 18 20.57 -6.41 -11.54
CA GLY A 18 19.49 -7.37 -11.82
C GLY A 18 18.74 -7.85 -10.60
N LEU A 19 18.80 -7.11 -9.47
CA LEU A 19 18.18 -7.51 -8.21
C LEU A 19 16.70 -7.18 -8.19
N THR A 20 15.88 -8.19 -7.88
CA THR A 20 14.46 -8.03 -7.59
C THR A 20 14.26 -7.59 -6.14
N LYS A 21 13.03 -7.19 -5.81
CA LYS A 21 12.64 -6.89 -4.43
C LYS A 21 12.85 -8.09 -3.51
N GLN A 22 12.56 -9.31 -4.00
CA GLN A 22 12.73 -10.53 -3.21
C GLN A 22 14.21 -10.78 -2.92
N ASP A 23 15.09 -10.63 -3.92
CA ASP A 23 16.54 -10.77 -3.73
C ASP A 23 17.07 -9.80 -2.66
N CYS A 24 16.54 -8.56 -2.65
CA CYS A 24 16.90 -7.58 -1.62
C CYS A 24 16.44 -8.00 -0.22
N LEU A 25 15.22 -8.54 -0.10
CA LEU A 25 14.71 -9.04 1.19
C LEU A 25 15.51 -10.25 1.68
N ASP A 26 15.83 -11.17 0.78
CA ASP A 26 16.61 -12.37 1.10
C ASP A 26 18.03 -11.99 1.58
N ARG A 27 18.65 -10.98 0.96
CA ARG A 27 19.92 -10.43 1.43
C ARG A 27 19.84 -9.83 2.83
N LEU A 28 18.79 -9.06 3.12
CA LEU A 28 18.57 -8.51 4.46
C LEU A 28 18.49 -9.63 5.50
N TYR A 29 17.72 -10.68 5.22
CA TYR A 29 17.63 -11.84 6.12
C TYR A 29 18.96 -12.55 6.30
N ALA A 30 19.74 -12.73 5.23
CA ALA A 30 21.07 -13.37 5.29
C ALA A 30 22.06 -12.56 6.16
N GLU A 31 21.95 -11.23 6.16
CA GLU A 31 22.76 -10.32 6.99
C GLU A 31 22.18 -10.14 8.41
N GLY A 32 21.12 -10.87 8.79
CA GLY A 32 20.49 -10.75 10.10
C GLY A 32 19.68 -9.46 10.29
N ILE A 33 19.39 -8.73 9.21
CA ILE A 33 18.62 -7.49 9.25
C ILE A 33 17.15 -7.83 9.01
N LEU A 34 16.30 -7.56 10.00
CA LEU A 34 14.86 -7.80 9.87
C LEU A 34 14.21 -6.72 8.98
N PRO A 35 13.49 -7.11 7.93
CA PRO A 35 12.68 -6.17 7.15
C PRO A 35 11.58 -5.51 8.00
N PRO A 36 10.99 -4.40 7.52
CA PRO A 36 9.85 -3.78 8.18
C PRO A 36 8.75 -4.78 8.52
N ARG A 37 8.21 -4.68 9.73
CA ARG A 37 7.19 -5.59 10.27
C ARG A 37 5.97 -5.80 9.37
N VAL A 38 5.61 -4.80 8.57
CA VAL A 38 4.49 -4.86 7.63
C VAL A 38 4.59 -6.01 6.62
N TYR A 39 5.82 -6.46 6.28
CA TYR A 39 6.00 -7.63 5.41
C TYR A 39 5.59 -8.93 6.11
N ALA A 40 5.93 -9.08 7.40
CA ALA A 40 5.50 -10.22 8.21
C ALA A 40 3.97 -10.22 8.43
N GLU A 41 3.34 -9.05 8.38
CA GLU A 41 1.90 -8.88 8.46
C GLU A 41 1.18 -9.10 7.12
N GLY A 42 1.89 -9.50 6.06
CA GLY A 42 1.31 -9.85 4.76
C GLY A 42 1.08 -8.69 3.80
N TYR A 43 1.59 -7.50 4.09
CA TYR A 43 1.53 -6.39 3.15
C TYR A 43 2.59 -6.53 2.04
N PRO A 44 2.25 -6.22 0.78
CA PRO A 44 3.18 -6.39 -0.34
C PRO A 44 4.29 -5.33 -0.37
N ASN A 45 4.09 -4.21 0.31
CA ASN A 45 5.01 -3.08 0.36
C ASN A 45 4.99 -2.40 1.72
N ALA A 46 6.11 -1.78 2.11
CA ALA A 46 6.21 -0.95 3.31
C ALA A 46 5.67 0.47 3.06
N ASN A 47 4.46 0.57 2.52
CA ASN A 47 3.76 1.84 2.29
C ASN A 47 2.92 2.23 3.53
N CYS A 48 2.35 3.43 3.51
CA CYS A 48 1.44 3.89 4.55
C CYS A 48 0.22 2.96 4.65
N ILE A 49 0.02 2.33 5.81
CA ILE A 49 -1.16 1.51 6.08
C ILE A 49 -2.39 2.41 6.16
N GLY A 50 -3.48 1.98 5.51
CA GLY A 50 -4.69 2.80 5.43
C GLY A 50 -4.57 3.97 4.44
N CYS A 51 -3.73 3.84 3.42
CA CYS A 51 -3.60 4.84 2.36
C CYS A 51 -4.94 5.03 1.64
N VAL A 52 -5.43 6.26 1.61
CA VAL A 52 -6.72 6.63 0.99
C VAL A 52 -6.77 6.40 -0.54
N LYS A 53 -5.61 6.24 -1.18
CA LYS A 53 -5.51 5.87 -2.61
C LYS A 53 -5.82 4.38 -2.85
N ALA A 54 -5.79 3.54 -1.82
CA ALA A 54 -6.09 2.13 -1.93
C ALA A 54 -7.60 1.91 -2.13
N THR A 55 -7.95 1.09 -3.11
CA THR A 55 -9.36 0.87 -3.50
C THR A 55 -9.81 -0.58 -3.40
N SER A 56 -8.90 -1.49 -3.05
CA SER A 56 -9.16 -2.93 -3.04
C SER A 56 -9.93 -3.36 -1.78
N PRO A 57 -11.00 -4.16 -1.90
CA PRO A 57 -11.68 -4.80 -0.77
C PRO A 57 -10.73 -5.68 0.04
N THR A 58 -9.90 -6.49 -0.63
CA THR A 58 -8.90 -7.37 0.03
C THR A 58 -7.95 -6.57 0.91
N TYR A 59 -7.43 -5.43 0.40
CA TYR A 59 -6.55 -4.57 1.17
C TYR A 59 -7.24 -4.02 2.41
N TRP A 60 -8.44 -3.46 2.26
CA TRP A 60 -9.14 -2.82 3.37
C TRP A 60 -9.62 -3.81 4.43
N ASN A 61 -10.03 -5.03 4.03
CA ASN A 61 -10.33 -6.09 5.00
C ASN A 61 -9.07 -6.59 5.70
N HIS A 62 -7.92 -6.62 5.02
CA HIS A 62 -6.65 -6.89 5.67
C HIS A 62 -6.26 -5.80 6.68
N VAL A 63 -6.47 -4.51 6.34
CA VAL A 63 -6.27 -3.40 7.30
C VAL A 63 -7.23 -3.54 8.48
N ARG A 64 -8.51 -3.87 8.26
CA ARG A 64 -9.49 -4.12 9.33
C ARG A 64 -8.99 -5.18 10.31
N GLN A 65 -8.40 -6.26 9.82
CA GLN A 65 -7.90 -7.36 10.64
C GLN A 65 -6.60 -7.04 11.36
N THR A 66 -5.66 -6.39 10.69
CA THR A 66 -4.30 -6.16 11.23
C THR A 66 -4.15 -4.84 11.96
N ARG A 67 -4.96 -3.84 11.61
CA ARG A 67 -4.92 -2.47 12.12
C ARG A 67 -6.34 -1.88 12.28
N PRO A 68 -7.20 -2.47 13.12
CA PRO A 68 -8.60 -2.05 13.25
C PRO A 68 -8.75 -0.56 13.55
N ALA A 69 -7.94 0.00 14.43
CA ALA A 69 -8.00 1.43 14.75
C ALA A 69 -7.72 2.34 13.53
N VAL A 70 -6.84 1.90 12.62
CA VAL A 70 -6.58 2.63 11.36
C VAL A 70 -7.78 2.53 10.42
N PHE A 71 -8.38 1.34 10.34
CA PHE A 71 -9.59 1.12 9.54
C PHE A 71 -10.72 2.02 10.01
N ASP A 72 -11.01 2.02 11.30
CA ASP A 72 -12.10 2.82 11.90
C ASP A 72 -11.87 4.32 11.70
N ALA A 73 -10.65 4.80 11.95
CA ALA A 73 -10.30 6.21 11.73
C ALA A 73 -10.49 6.62 10.25
N ARG A 74 -10.15 5.75 9.29
CA ARG A 74 -10.38 6.02 7.87
C ARG A 74 -11.85 5.91 7.46
N ALA A 75 -12.62 5.02 8.07
CA ALA A 75 -14.07 4.93 7.87
C ALA A 75 -14.74 6.24 8.31
N ASP A 76 -14.46 6.71 9.50
CA ASP A 76 -14.98 7.99 10.03
C ASP A 76 -14.56 9.18 9.15
N GLN A 77 -13.29 9.24 8.77
CA GLN A 77 -12.79 10.29 7.89
C GLN A 77 -13.51 10.28 6.54
N SER A 78 -13.67 9.10 5.94
CA SER A 78 -14.35 8.95 4.64
C SER A 78 -15.81 9.41 4.70
N ARG A 79 -16.52 9.12 5.80
CA ARG A 79 -17.89 9.59 6.04
C ARG A 79 -17.95 11.11 6.20
N ARG A 80 -17.08 11.69 7.02
CA ARG A 80 -17.05 13.15 7.24
C ARG A 80 -16.78 13.94 5.96
N LEU A 81 -15.90 13.40 5.10
CA LEU A 81 -15.54 14.05 3.83
C LEU A 81 -16.44 13.64 2.66
N GLY A 82 -17.35 12.70 2.81
CA GLY A 82 -18.17 12.17 1.74
C GLY A 82 -17.41 11.37 0.68
N CYS A 83 -16.18 10.92 1.01
CA CYS A 83 -15.28 10.24 0.07
C CYS A 83 -15.39 8.72 0.18
N ARG A 84 -15.89 8.07 -0.88
CA ARG A 84 -15.99 6.62 -0.96
C ARG A 84 -14.69 6.02 -1.46
N LEU A 85 -13.96 5.29 -0.62
CA LEU A 85 -12.62 4.78 -0.90
C LEU A 85 -12.61 3.44 -1.63
N VAL A 86 -13.48 2.51 -1.26
CA VAL A 86 -13.43 1.14 -1.74
C VAL A 86 -14.20 0.97 -3.05
N ARG A 87 -13.62 0.23 -3.98
CA ARG A 87 -14.31 -0.22 -5.20
C ARG A 87 -14.81 -1.65 -4.99
N PHE A 88 -16.12 -1.83 -4.85
CA PHE A 88 -16.77 -3.11 -4.66
C PHE A 88 -17.91 -3.29 -5.64
N ARG A 89 -17.98 -4.42 -6.36
CA ARG A 89 -19.01 -4.74 -7.38
C ARG A 89 -19.24 -3.61 -8.38
N GLY A 90 -18.14 -2.99 -8.85
CA GLY A 90 -18.21 -1.92 -9.85
C GLY A 90 -18.54 -0.53 -9.31
N GLN A 91 -18.86 -0.40 -8.04
CA GLN A 91 -19.23 0.87 -7.40
C GLN A 91 -18.20 1.30 -6.35
N ARG A 92 -18.20 2.59 -6.02
CA ARG A 92 -17.48 3.13 -4.87
C ARG A 92 -18.37 3.12 -3.66
N ILE A 93 -17.91 2.53 -2.56
CA ILE A 93 -18.61 2.46 -1.28
C ILE A 93 -17.74 3.06 -0.15
N PHE A 94 -18.37 3.41 0.95
CA PHE A 94 -17.66 3.78 2.18
C PHE A 94 -17.05 2.53 2.84
N LEU A 95 -16.03 2.74 3.69
CA LEU A 95 -15.33 1.63 4.35
C LEU A 95 -16.23 0.83 5.29
N ASP A 96 -17.11 1.49 6.02
CA ASP A 96 -18.08 0.88 6.92
C ASP A 96 -19.19 0.08 6.21
N GLU A 97 -19.37 0.30 4.90
CA GLU A 97 -20.27 -0.49 4.05
C GLU A 97 -19.60 -1.74 3.47
N LEU A 98 -18.27 -1.89 3.64
CA LEU A 98 -17.53 -3.02 3.09
C LEU A 98 -17.83 -4.30 3.87
N PRO A 99 -18.39 -5.36 3.25
CA PRO A 99 -18.57 -6.65 3.90
C PRO A 99 -17.22 -7.23 4.34
N GLU A 100 -17.20 -7.90 5.50
CA GLU A 100 -15.98 -8.49 6.05
C GLU A 100 -15.42 -9.64 5.20
N ASP A 101 -16.29 -10.34 4.50
CA ASP A 101 -15.98 -11.42 3.57
C ASP A 101 -15.68 -10.94 2.13
N ALA A 102 -15.75 -9.62 1.89
CA ALA A 102 -15.50 -9.08 0.56
C ALA A 102 -14.05 -9.29 0.14
N VAL A 103 -13.86 -9.98 -0.97
CA VAL A 103 -12.56 -10.27 -1.57
C VAL A 103 -12.48 -9.68 -2.97
N GLY A 104 -11.32 -9.10 -3.29
CA GLY A 104 -10.96 -8.64 -4.62
C GLY A 104 -9.73 -9.39 -5.14
N ARG A 105 -8.82 -8.68 -5.80
CA ARG A 105 -7.54 -9.26 -6.23
C ARG A 105 -6.72 -9.71 -5.02
N PRO A 106 -5.98 -10.84 -5.13
CA PRO A 106 -5.05 -11.27 -4.09
C PRO A 106 -4.06 -10.17 -3.72
N MET A 107 -3.69 -10.09 -2.44
CA MET A 107 -2.84 -9.03 -1.89
C MET A 107 -1.51 -8.87 -2.67
N GLN A 108 -0.88 -9.98 -3.05
CA GLN A 108 0.38 -10.04 -3.80
C GLN A 108 0.27 -9.47 -5.23
N LYS A 109 -0.95 -9.44 -5.80
CA LYS A 109 -1.24 -8.90 -7.14
C LYS A 109 -1.78 -7.47 -7.09
N LEU A 110 -1.91 -6.88 -5.92
CA LEU A 110 -2.33 -5.50 -5.79
C LEU A 110 -1.18 -4.56 -6.18
N ARG A 111 -1.46 -3.66 -7.10
CA ARG A 111 -0.62 -2.48 -7.28
C ARG A 111 -0.98 -1.50 -6.17
N MET A 112 -0.12 -1.43 -5.18
CA MET A 112 -0.25 -0.39 -4.16
C MET A 112 0.07 0.97 -4.79
N PRO A 113 -0.67 2.03 -4.42
CA PRO A 113 -0.37 3.36 -4.91
C PRO A 113 1.10 3.69 -4.61
N GLU A 114 1.81 4.13 -5.64
CA GLU A 114 3.17 4.63 -5.47
C GLU A 114 3.10 5.94 -4.69
N ARG A 115 4.09 6.15 -3.84
CA ARG A 115 4.30 7.43 -3.15
C ARG A 115 4.66 8.45 -4.23
N GLY A 116 3.71 9.28 -4.63
CA GLY A 116 3.94 10.37 -5.56
C GLY A 116 4.47 11.61 -4.83
N ILE A 117 5.14 12.48 -5.56
CA ILE A 117 5.59 13.80 -5.09
C ILE A 117 4.43 14.59 -4.46
N HIS A 118 3.22 14.41 -4.97
CA HIS A 118 1.99 15.03 -4.45
C HIS A 118 1.48 14.49 -3.10
N CYS A 119 2.13 13.48 -2.49
CA CYS A 119 1.80 13.07 -1.12
C CYS A 119 2.43 14.01 -0.06
N GLU A 120 3.34 14.88 -0.45
CA GLU A 120 4.05 15.80 0.44
C GLU A 120 3.50 17.24 0.38
N GLU A 121 2.72 17.58 -0.66
CA GLU A 121 2.22 18.94 -0.90
C GLU A 121 0.88 19.25 -0.21
N ASP A 122 0.20 18.24 0.39
CA ASP A 122 -1.12 18.43 0.99
C ASP A 122 -1.12 18.60 2.53
N PHE A 123 0.01 19.03 3.11
CA PHE A 123 0.14 19.30 4.54
C PHE A 123 0.72 20.70 4.81
N ASP A 124 0.05 21.72 4.29
CA ASP A 124 0.13 23.09 4.84
C ASP A 124 -1.23 23.54 5.35
#